data_c7ed5bda93219b3253e867c2cbaccf66
#
_entry.id   c7ed5bda93219b3253e867c2cbaccf66
#
_cell.length_a   1.000
_cell.length_b   1.000
_cell.length_c   1.000
_cell.angle_alpha   90.00
_cell.angle_beta   90.00
_cell.angle_gamma   90.00
#
_symmetry.space_group_name_H-M   'P 1'
#
loop_
_entity.id
_entity.type
_entity.pdbx_description
1 polymer ?
#
loop_
_entity_poly.entity_id
_entity_poly.type
_entity_poly.pdbx_seq_one_letter_code
_entity_poly.pdbx_strand_id
1 'polypeptide(L)'
;MVRLSDENRQRAIFEQYTVFDIDIAKIASKYGLYLIGGTAIDLLCNYHSIPFWRSRSNNDFDFWTLFDNQQNTSEFLEHIRDSFRFDIEEDSDYMITLESNYVKADVDILIDRDYNNKQFTHFIGGINVMSPIYLFSSKFDRYINCSNIQRKEIDFKDLRTLLSIIEKINGLDDLE
;
A
#
# COMPACT_ATOMS: atom_id res chain seq x y z
N MET A 1 25.67 9.93 -15.42
CA MET A 1 24.70 9.12 -14.68
C MET A 1 23.73 8.50 -15.69
N VAL A 2 23.76 7.19 -15.90
CA VAL A 2 22.88 6.52 -16.87
C VAL A 2 21.49 6.41 -16.22
N ARG A 3 20.50 7.13 -16.75
CA ARG A 3 19.11 6.91 -16.35
C ARG A 3 18.67 5.54 -16.85
N LEU A 4 18.36 4.64 -15.93
CA LEU A 4 17.71 3.39 -16.27
C LEU A 4 16.36 3.71 -16.94
N SER A 5 15.98 2.93 -17.97
CA SER A 5 14.63 3.03 -18.53
C SER A 5 13.60 2.71 -17.45
N ASP A 6 12.37 3.26 -17.56
CA ASP A 6 11.33 3.01 -16.57
C ASP A 6 11.04 1.51 -16.38
N GLU A 7 11.13 0.70 -17.43
CA GLU A 7 10.99 -0.75 -17.35
C GLU A 7 12.08 -1.42 -16.50
N ASN A 8 13.34 -1.01 -16.67
CA ASN A 8 14.44 -1.54 -15.88
C ASN A 8 14.37 -1.09 -14.42
N ARG A 9 13.87 0.11 -14.18
CA ARG A 9 13.61 0.63 -12.82
C ARG A 9 12.51 -0.16 -12.15
N GLN A 10 11.39 -0.40 -12.82
CA GLN A 10 10.29 -1.21 -12.31
C GLN A 10 10.73 -2.64 -12.03
N ARG A 11 11.51 -3.26 -12.90
CA ARG A 11 12.04 -4.60 -12.69
C ARG A 11 12.91 -4.67 -11.43
N ALA A 12 13.83 -3.73 -11.23
CA ALA A 12 14.68 -3.68 -10.04
C ALA A 12 13.88 -3.46 -8.74
N ILE A 13 12.78 -2.71 -8.79
CA ILE A 13 11.89 -2.51 -7.65
C ILE A 13 11.28 -3.83 -7.18
N PHE A 14 10.84 -4.67 -8.13
CA PHE A 14 10.15 -5.93 -7.79
C PHE A 14 11.08 -7.09 -7.46
N GLU A 15 12.39 -6.99 -7.71
CA GLU A 15 13.35 -8.05 -7.37
C GLU A 15 13.43 -8.38 -5.86
N GLN A 16 13.01 -7.46 -5.00
CA GLN A 16 12.99 -7.65 -3.55
C GLN A 16 11.66 -8.20 -3.00
N TYR A 17 10.63 -8.28 -3.84
CA TYR A 17 9.33 -8.82 -3.46
C TYR A 17 9.21 -10.27 -3.92
N THR A 18 8.48 -11.09 -3.19
CA THR A 18 8.14 -12.41 -3.70
C THR A 18 7.18 -12.30 -4.88
N VAL A 19 7.15 -13.30 -5.74
CA VAL A 19 6.18 -13.36 -6.86
C VAL A 19 4.76 -13.24 -6.32
N PHE A 20 4.48 -13.90 -5.20
CA PHE A 20 3.20 -13.86 -4.51
C PHE A 20 2.79 -12.44 -4.08
N ASP A 21 3.70 -11.68 -3.47
CA ASP A 21 3.43 -10.31 -3.04
C ASP A 21 3.00 -9.41 -4.21
N ILE A 22 3.70 -9.56 -5.32
CA ILE A 22 3.42 -8.78 -6.54
C ILE A 22 2.08 -9.21 -7.15
N ASP A 23 1.78 -10.49 -7.17
CA ASP A 23 0.57 -11.01 -7.79
C ASP A 23 -0.69 -10.56 -7.03
N ILE A 24 -0.72 -10.64 -5.70
CA ILE A 24 -1.84 -10.14 -4.90
C ILE A 24 -2.07 -8.64 -5.15
N ALA A 25 -1.03 -7.82 -5.09
CA ALA A 25 -1.17 -6.37 -5.28
C ALA A 25 -1.62 -6.01 -6.71
N LYS A 26 -1.16 -6.75 -7.73
CA LYS A 26 -1.60 -6.57 -9.11
C LYS A 26 -3.04 -7.03 -9.34
N ILE A 27 -3.45 -8.15 -8.70
CA ILE A 27 -4.83 -8.62 -8.77
C ILE A 27 -5.74 -7.60 -8.11
N ALA A 28 -5.44 -7.14 -6.89
CA ALA A 28 -6.20 -6.11 -6.20
C ALA A 28 -6.39 -4.86 -7.07
N SER A 29 -5.32 -4.43 -7.74
CA SER A 29 -5.35 -3.25 -8.63
C SER A 29 -6.26 -3.42 -9.85
N LYS A 30 -6.38 -4.64 -10.40
CA LYS A 30 -7.32 -4.93 -11.51
C LYS A 30 -8.79 -4.76 -11.08
N TYR A 31 -9.08 -5.00 -9.81
CA TYR A 31 -10.41 -4.81 -9.23
C TYR A 31 -10.61 -3.41 -8.65
N GLY A 32 -9.69 -2.49 -8.90
CA GLY A 32 -9.81 -1.10 -8.47
C GLY A 32 -9.51 -0.85 -6.99
N LEU A 33 -8.79 -1.78 -6.35
CA LEU A 33 -8.27 -1.56 -5.00
C LEU A 33 -6.92 -0.84 -5.05
N TYR A 34 -6.63 -0.09 -4.02
CA TYR A 34 -5.39 0.70 -3.89
C TYR A 34 -4.58 0.20 -2.72
N LEU A 35 -3.31 -0.08 -2.96
CA LEU A 35 -2.37 -0.45 -1.90
C LEU A 35 -2.14 0.74 -0.95
N ILE A 36 -2.26 0.48 0.35
CA ILE A 36 -2.04 1.44 1.44
C ILE A 36 -1.05 0.85 2.45
N GLY A 37 -0.95 1.46 3.62
CA GLY A 37 -0.17 0.92 4.73
C GLY A 37 1.35 0.96 4.53
N GLY A 38 2.05 0.08 5.22
CA GLY A 38 3.51 0.02 5.21
C GLY A 38 4.07 -0.46 3.87
N THR A 39 3.40 -1.39 3.22
CA THR A 39 3.79 -1.95 1.93
C THR A 39 3.72 -0.90 0.81
N ALA A 40 2.70 -0.01 0.85
CA ALA A 40 2.62 1.12 -0.08
C ALA A 40 3.79 2.10 0.09
N ILE A 41 4.16 2.42 1.33
CA ILE A 41 5.29 3.31 1.62
C ILE A 41 6.60 2.70 1.12
N ASP A 42 6.82 1.41 1.36
CA ASP A 42 7.99 0.69 0.86
C ASP A 42 8.09 0.74 -0.68
N LEU A 43 6.97 0.45 -1.36
CA LEU A 43 6.92 0.50 -2.82
C LEU A 43 7.22 1.90 -3.37
N LEU A 44 6.67 2.95 -2.75
CA LEU A 44 6.94 4.35 -3.09
C LEU A 44 8.40 4.72 -2.85
N CYS A 45 9.00 4.30 -1.72
CA CYS A 45 10.41 4.50 -1.41
C CYS A 45 11.30 3.92 -2.51
N ASN A 46 11.03 2.69 -2.90
CA ASN A 46 11.78 2.02 -3.96
C ASN A 46 11.62 2.73 -5.30
N TYR A 47 10.40 3.13 -5.65
CA TYR A 47 10.13 3.85 -6.89
C TYR A 47 10.85 5.20 -6.95
N HIS A 48 10.88 5.94 -5.84
CA HIS A 48 11.56 7.23 -5.75
C HIS A 48 13.04 7.14 -5.33
N SER A 49 13.59 5.94 -5.10
CA SER A 49 14.97 5.72 -4.63
C SER A 49 15.24 6.41 -3.29
N ILE A 50 14.31 6.28 -2.37
CA ILE A 50 14.42 6.76 -0.98
C ILE A 50 14.65 5.54 -0.07
N PRO A 51 15.62 5.57 0.86
CA PRO A 51 15.82 4.48 1.81
C PRO A 51 14.59 4.27 2.69
N PHE A 52 14.11 3.03 2.79
CA PHE A 52 13.06 2.67 3.72
C PHE A 52 13.63 2.15 5.03
N TRP A 53 13.12 2.65 6.15
CA TRP A 53 13.73 2.45 7.47
C TRP A 53 13.45 1.08 8.10
N ARG A 54 12.39 0.40 7.68
CA ARG A 54 12.06 -0.91 8.24
C ARG A 54 12.34 -2.04 7.24
N SER A 55 12.81 -3.17 7.80
CA SER A 55 12.82 -4.41 7.04
C SER A 55 11.40 -4.93 6.92
N ARG A 56 11.05 -5.44 5.77
CA ARG A 56 9.77 -6.11 5.56
C ARG A 56 9.78 -7.43 6.32
N SER A 57 9.02 -7.52 7.39
CA SER A 57 8.96 -8.72 8.24
C SER A 57 7.67 -9.52 8.07
N ASN A 58 6.63 -8.91 7.52
CA ASN A 58 5.31 -9.49 7.38
C ASN A 58 4.81 -9.36 5.93
N ASN A 59 4.03 -10.33 5.50
CA ASN A 59 3.36 -10.32 4.21
C ASN A 59 1.95 -9.71 4.36
N ASP A 60 1.81 -8.64 5.13
CA ASP A 60 0.55 -7.97 5.35
C ASP A 60 0.28 -7.00 4.20
N PHE A 61 -0.91 -7.08 3.63
CA PHE A 61 -1.38 -6.23 2.56
C PHE A 61 -2.56 -5.42 3.03
N ASP A 62 -2.36 -4.13 3.17
CA ASP A 62 -3.43 -3.19 3.45
C ASP A 62 -3.92 -2.60 2.11
N PHE A 63 -5.20 -2.76 1.80
CA PHE A 63 -5.84 -2.15 0.63
C PHE A 63 -6.92 -1.17 1.06
N TRP A 64 -7.21 -0.24 0.17
CA TRP A 64 -8.30 0.71 0.29
C TRP A 64 -9.20 0.62 -0.94
N THR A 65 -10.51 0.73 -0.72
CA THR A 65 -11.51 0.78 -1.79
C THR A 65 -12.65 1.71 -1.42
N LEU A 66 -13.43 2.12 -2.40
CA LEU A 66 -14.68 2.84 -2.20
C LEU A 66 -15.83 1.88 -1.95
N PHE A 67 -16.80 2.30 -1.14
CA PHE A 67 -18.04 1.56 -0.91
C PHE A 67 -18.78 1.26 -2.21
N ASP A 68 -18.76 2.17 -3.18
CA ASP A 68 -19.39 1.99 -4.51
C ASP A 68 -18.69 0.91 -5.35
N ASN A 69 -17.54 0.41 -4.93
CA ASN A 69 -16.76 -0.63 -5.62
C ASN A 69 -17.05 -2.04 -5.09
N GLN A 70 -18.15 -2.25 -4.37
CA GLN A 70 -18.48 -3.52 -3.70
C GLN A 70 -18.46 -4.74 -4.63
N GLN A 71 -18.99 -4.60 -5.85
CA GLN A 71 -19.00 -5.72 -6.80
C GLN A 71 -17.57 -6.17 -7.12
N ASN A 72 -16.69 -5.23 -7.47
CA ASN A 72 -15.30 -5.55 -7.78
C ASN A 72 -14.55 -6.08 -6.56
N THR A 73 -14.88 -5.56 -5.37
CA THR A 73 -14.30 -6.07 -4.11
C THR A 73 -14.71 -7.52 -3.87
N SER A 74 -15.98 -7.86 -4.08
CA SER A 74 -16.46 -9.26 -3.97
C SER A 74 -15.78 -10.18 -4.97
N GLU A 75 -15.63 -9.75 -6.22
CA GLU A 75 -14.91 -10.51 -7.25
C GLU A 75 -13.42 -10.69 -6.90
N PHE A 76 -12.79 -9.68 -6.32
CA PHE A 76 -11.42 -9.78 -5.79
C PHE A 76 -11.33 -10.83 -4.68
N LEU A 77 -12.24 -10.79 -3.70
CA LEU A 77 -12.30 -11.76 -2.60
C LEU A 77 -12.44 -13.19 -3.10
N GLU A 78 -13.34 -13.45 -4.05
CA GLU A 78 -13.48 -14.76 -4.68
C GLU A 78 -12.18 -15.19 -5.34
N HIS A 79 -11.56 -14.31 -6.12
CA HIS A 79 -10.32 -14.60 -6.83
C HIS A 79 -9.18 -15.00 -5.88
N ILE A 80 -8.96 -14.24 -4.79
CA ILE A 80 -7.86 -14.56 -3.86
C ILE A 80 -8.15 -15.79 -3.00
N ARG A 81 -9.42 -16.05 -2.65
CA ARG A 81 -9.83 -17.29 -1.97
C ARG A 81 -9.51 -18.50 -2.81
N ASP A 82 -9.89 -18.47 -4.08
CA ASP A 82 -9.69 -19.61 -5.00
C ASP A 82 -8.22 -19.83 -5.33
N SER A 83 -7.47 -18.74 -5.54
CA SER A 83 -6.06 -18.80 -5.98
C SER A 83 -5.07 -19.02 -4.85
N PHE A 84 -5.32 -18.44 -3.66
CA PHE A 84 -4.36 -18.36 -2.57
C PHE A 84 -4.89 -18.91 -1.23
N ARG A 85 -6.10 -19.44 -1.20
CA ARG A 85 -6.73 -20.05 0.00
C ARG A 85 -6.82 -19.10 1.18
N PHE A 86 -7.31 -17.90 0.92
CA PHE A 86 -7.66 -16.96 1.99
C PHE A 86 -9.02 -17.30 2.57
N ASP A 87 -9.16 -17.17 3.89
CA ASP A 87 -10.41 -17.25 4.63
C ASP A 87 -10.77 -15.86 5.15
N ILE A 88 -12.06 -15.52 5.19
CA ILE A 88 -12.54 -14.24 5.72
C ILE A 88 -12.64 -14.39 7.24
N GLU A 89 -11.88 -13.57 7.98
CA GLU A 89 -11.90 -13.49 9.44
C GLU A 89 -12.85 -12.41 9.93
N GLU A 90 -12.88 -11.24 9.27
CA GLU A 90 -13.79 -10.15 9.59
C GLU A 90 -14.41 -9.62 8.30
N ASP A 91 -15.72 -9.35 8.33
CA ASP A 91 -16.47 -8.69 7.25
C ASP A 91 -17.42 -7.67 7.88
N SER A 92 -17.09 -6.41 7.73
CA SER A 92 -17.87 -5.29 8.23
C SER A 92 -18.05 -4.23 7.15
N ASP A 93 -18.96 -3.27 7.41
CA ASP A 93 -19.20 -2.15 6.49
C ASP A 93 -17.96 -1.26 6.23
N TYR A 94 -16.90 -1.41 7.02
CA TYR A 94 -15.72 -0.53 6.98
C TYR A 94 -14.42 -1.29 6.73
N MET A 95 -14.38 -2.58 7.00
CA MET A 95 -13.16 -3.36 6.88
C MET A 95 -13.47 -4.83 6.62
N ILE A 96 -12.68 -5.44 5.75
CA ILE A 96 -12.66 -6.89 5.53
C ILE A 96 -11.24 -7.37 5.79
N THR A 97 -11.11 -8.35 6.69
CA THR A 97 -9.82 -8.97 6.99
C THR A 97 -9.84 -10.43 6.52
N LEU A 98 -8.80 -10.82 5.81
CA LEU A 98 -8.59 -12.19 5.36
C LEU A 98 -7.23 -12.70 5.84
N GLU A 99 -7.22 -13.95 6.24
CA GLU A 99 -5.99 -14.66 6.61
C GLU A 99 -5.76 -15.87 5.71
N SER A 100 -4.52 -16.18 5.44
CA SER A 100 -4.14 -17.42 4.78
C SER A 100 -3.02 -18.13 5.52
N ASN A 101 -3.35 -19.26 6.12
CA ASN A 101 -2.36 -20.15 6.73
C ASN A 101 -1.43 -20.81 5.70
N TYR A 102 -1.86 -20.85 4.44
CA TYR A 102 -1.07 -21.46 3.35
C TYR A 102 0.07 -20.56 2.89
N VAL A 103 -0.20 -19.25 2.73
CA VAL A 103 0.78 -18.27 2.28
C VAL A 103 1.34 -17.44 3.43
N LYS A 104 0.79 -17.58 4.64
CA LYS A 104 1.17 -16.84 5.84
C LYS A 104 1.14 -15.33 5.59
N ALA A 105 0.03 -14.87 5.07
CA ALA A 105 -0.20 -13.47 4.76
C ALA A 105 -1.59 -13.07 5.25
N ASP A 106 -1.71 -11.80 5.65
CA ASP A 106 -2.97 -11.17 6.00
C ASP A 106 -3.30 -10.11 4.95
N VAL A 107 -4.57 -9.97 4.64
CA VAL A 107 -5.09 -8.96 3.72
C VAL A 107 -6.18 -8.17 4.43
N ASP A 108 -5.94 -6.89 4.62
CA ASP A 108 -6.91 -5.96 5.17
C ASP A 108 -7.44 -5.05 4.05
N ILE A 109 -8.76 -4.93 3.92
CA ILE A 109 -9.41 -4.04 2.97
C ILE A 109 -10.22 -3.00 3.73
N LEU A 110 -9.75 -1.76 3.71
CA LEU A 110 -10.47 -0.61 4.26
C LEU A 110 -11.49 -0.10 3.24
N ILE A 111 -12.76 -0.02 3.64
CA ILE A 111 -13.87 0.45 2.81
C ILE A 111 -14.24 1.88 3.24
N ASP A 112 -14.13 2.83 2.32
CA ASP A 112 -14.44 4.25 2.57
C ASP A 112 -15.72 4.66 1.83
N ARG A 113 -16.63 5.36 2.52
CA ARG A 113 -17.90 5.82 1.95
C ARG A 113 -17.83 7.21 1.33
N ASP A 114 -16.91 8.04 1.80
CA ASP A 114 -16.97 9.50 1.56
C ASP A 114 -15.78 10.05 0.76
N TYR A 115 -14.88 9.21 0.25
CA TYR A 115 -13.66 9.69 -0.37
C TYR A 115 -13.86 10.19 -1.81
N ASN A 116 -13.85 11.50 -1.96
CA ASN A 116 -14.08 12.17 -3.26
C ASN A 116 -12.80 12.48 -4.07
N ASN A 117 -11.61 12.08 -3.62
CA ASN A 117 -10.34 12.46 -4.25
C ASN A 117 -9.64 11.30 -4.96
N LYS A 118 -10.16 10.85 -6.09
CA LYS A 118 -9.46 9.94 -7.02
C LYS A 118 -8.19 10.54 -7.66
N GLN A 119 -7.82 11.78 -7.30
CA GLN A 119 -6.86 12.58 -8.09
C GLN A 119 -5.37 12.27 -7.81
N PHE A 120 -5.04 11.49 -6.79
CA PHE A 120 -3.63 11.33 -6.39
C PHE A 120 -3.26 9.88 -6.12
N THR A 121 -3.34 9.05 -7.13
CA THR A 121 -2.85 7.67 -7.06
C THR A 121 -1.64 7.52 -7.95
N HIS A 122 -0.69 6.68 -7.53
CA HIS A 122 0.45 6.28 -8.34
C HIS A 122 0.18 4.90 -8.94
N PHE A 123 0.58 4.71 -10.19
CA PHE A 123 0.55 3.41 -10.83
C PHE A 123 1.98 2.92 -11.03
N ILE A 124 2.37 1.92 -10.24
CA ILE A 124 3.74 1.41 -10.20
C ILE A 124 3.74 -0.06 -10.60
N GLY A 125 4.24 -0.38 -11.80
CA GLY A 125 4.42 -1.76 -12.26
C GLY A 125 3.15 -2.61 -12.28
N GLY A 126 2.00 -2.01 -12.54
CA GLY A 126 0.70 -2.69 -12.54
C GLY A 126 -0.04 -2.64 -11.20
N ILE A 127 0.48 -1.90 -10.22
CA ILE A 127 -0.09 -1.77 -8.88
C ILE A 127 -0.60 -0.34 -8.68
N ASN A 128 -1.87 -0.21 -8.29
CA ASN A 128 -2.45 1.05 -7.82
C ASN A 128 -1.96 1.32 -6.39
N VAL A 129 -1.26 2.41 -6.19
CA VAL A 129 -0.74 2.82 -4.88
C VAL A 129 -1.39 4.13 -4.48
N MET A 130 -1.86 4.22 -3.25
CA MET A 130 -2.44 5.45 -2.72
C MET A 130 -1.38 6.56 -2.65
N SER A 131 -1.81 7.81 -2.85
CA SER A 131 -0.91 8.95 -2.86
C SER A 131 -0.13 9.10 -1.55
N PRO A 132 1.12 9.59 -1.59
CA PRO A 132 1.89 9.86 -0.38
C PRO A 132 1.20 10.84 0.57
N ILE A 133 0.42 11.80 0.04
CA ILE A 133 -0.32 12.78 0.83
C ILE A 133 -1.46 12.08 1.62
N TYR A 134 -2.20 11.19 0.98
CA TYR A 134 -3.22 10.40 1.68
C TYR A 134 -2.61 9.52 2.76
N LEU A 135 -1.54 8.79 2.41
CA LEU A 135 -0.83 7.94 3.37
C LEU A 135 -0.29 8.76 4.55
N PHE A 136 0.22 9.97 4.29
CA PHE A 136 0.67 10.88 5.33
C PHE A 136 -0.48 11.30 6.25
N SER A 137 -1.61 11.75 5.70
CA SER A 137 -2.78 12.15 6.49
C SER A 137 -3.30 11.01 7.37
N SER A 138 -3.47 9.82 6.80
CA SER A 138 -3.92 8.62 7.54
C SER A 138 -2.96 8.24 8.68
N LYS A 139 -1.64 8.26 8.42
CA LYS A 139 -0.63 7.98 9.45
C LYS A 139 -0.57 9.08 10.52
N PHE A 140 -0.75 10.34 10.14
CA PHE A 140 -0.76 11.47 11.06
C PHE A 140 -1.96 11.39 12.00
N ASP A 141 -3.15 11.15 11.48
CA ASP A 141 -4.36 10.98 12.30
C ASP A 141 -4.19 9.83 13.30
N ARG A 142 -3.61 8.72 12.88
CA ARG A 142 -3.31 7.61 13.78
C ARG A 142 -2.24 7.98 14.81
N TYR A 143 -1.18 8.69 14.42
CA TYR A 143 -0.11 9.13 15.32
C TYR A 143 -0.63 10.02 16.45
N ILE A 144 -1.53 10.97 16.17
CA ILE A 144 -2.08 11.86 17.20
C ILE A 144 -3.09 11.15 18.11
N ASN A 145 -3.88 10.23 17.59
CA ASN A 145 -4.98 9.58 18.32
C ASN A 145 -4.58 8.25 19.01
N CYS A 146 -3.46 7.64 18.64
CA CYS A 146 -3.02 6.37 19.22
C CYS A 146 -2.42 6.59 20.61
N SER A 147 -2.76 5.75 21.58
CA SER A 147 -2.15 5.73 22.92
C SER A 147 -0.91 4.82 23.02
N ASN A 148 -0.71 3.93 22.06
CA ASN A 148 0.40 2.98 22.04
C ASN A 148 1.70 3.67 21.57
N ILE A 149 2.67 3.76 22.48
CA ILE A 149 3.95 4.45 22.23
C ILE A 149 4.75 3.78 21.12
N GLN A 150 4.82 2.44 21.08
CA GLN A 150 5.55 1.73 20.03
C GLN A 150 4.95 1.98 18.65
N ARG A 151 3.62 2.02 18.57
CA ARG A 151 2.92 2.34 17.32
C ARG A 151 3.17 3.77 16.90
N LYS A 152 3.20 4.72 17.84
CA LYS A 152 3.57 6.12 17.56
C LYS A 152 4.99 6.25 16.99
N GLU A 153 5.96 5.52 17.51
CA GLU A 153 7.32 5.54 16.97
C GLU A 153 7.37 5.05 15.52
N ILE A 154 6.61 4.00 15.21
CA ILE A 154 6.49 3.47 13.84
C ILE A 154 5.87 4.53 12.93
N ASP A 155 4.73 5.08 13.34
CA ASP A 155 4.02 6.08 12.54
C ASP A 155 4.85 7.35 12.34
N PHE A 156 5.60 7.79 13.35
CA PHE A 156 6.50 8.94 13.23
C PHE A 156 7.61 8.72 12.17
N LYS A 157 8.21 7.54 12.13
CA LYS A 157 9.21 7.19 11.12
C LYS A 157 8.58 7.11 9.73
N ASP A 158 7.38 6.52 9.61
CA ASP A 158 6.63 6.48 8.36
C ASP A 158 6.31 7.89 7.85
N LEU A 159 5.88 8.80 8.74
CA LEU A 159 5.59 10.20 8.41
C LEU A 159 6.82 10.93 7.87
N ARG A 160 7.99 10.75 8.49
CA ARG A 160 9.24 11.34 7.98
C ARG A 160 9.58 10.82 6.60
N THR A 161 9.43 9.53 6.37
CA THR A 161 9.67 8.91 5.08
C THR A 161 8.72 9.45 4.01
N LEU A 162 7.42 9.57 4.34
CA LEU A 162 6.43 10.14 3.43
C LEU A 162 6.70 11.61 3.11
N LEU A 163 7.17 12.40 4.07
CA LEU A 163 7.62 13.78 3.80
C LEU A 163 8.75 13.80 2.76
N SER A 164 9.78 12.96 2.92
CA SER A 164 10.87 12.89 1.94
C SER A 164 10.38 12.47 0.54
N ILE A 165 9.37 11.59 0.46
CA ILE A 165 8.76 11.23 -0.83
C ILE A 165 8.04 12.43 -1.44
N ILE A 166 7.24 13.15 -0.64
CA ILE A 166 6.47 14.32 -1.07
C ILE A 166 7.40 15.44 -1.54
N GLU A 167 8.47 15.73 -0.81
CA GLU A 167 9.49 16.71 -1.16
C GLU A 167 10.13 16.37 -2.51
N LYS A 168 10.53 15.13 -2.69
CA LYS A 168 11.15 14.66 -3.93
C LYS A 168 10.19 14.73 -5.14
N ILE A 169 8.91 14.39 -4.96
CA ILE A 169 7.89 14.50 -6.02
C ILE A 169 7.69 15.98 -6.42
N ASN A 170 7.72 16.88 -5.45
CA ASN A 170 7.52 18.31 -5.68
C ASN A 170 8.78 19.05 -6.15
N GLY A 171 9.91 18.35 -6.32
CA GLY A 171 11.18 18.96 -6.73
C GLY A 171 11.79 19.91 -5.70
N LEU A 172 11.47 19.72 -4.42
CA LEU A 172 11.98 20.56 -3.33
C LEU A 172 13.41 20.16 -2.89
N ASP A 173 13.86 18.97 -3.27
CA ASP A 173 15.22 18.46 -2.98
C ASP A 173 16.34 19.22 -3.73
N ASP A 174 15.99 20.01 -4.75
CA ASP A 174 16.96 20.76 -5.57
C ASP A 174 17.17 22.20 -5.08
N LEU A 175 16.65 22.58 -3.90
CA LEU A 175 16.68 23.94 -3.36
C LEU A 175 17.68 24.14 -2.22
N GLU A 176 18.56 23.16 -1.91
CA GLU A 176 19.67 23.30 -0.96
C GLU A 176 21.02 23.60 -1.64
#